data_86aef78bb2d3562c873383ecbfd40813
#
_entry.id   86aef78bb2d3562c873383ecbfd40813
#
_cell.length_a   1.000
_cell.length_b   1.000
_cell.length_c   1.000
_cell.angle_alpha   90.00
_cell.angle_beta   90.00
_cell.angle_gamma   90.00
#
_symmetry.space_group_name_H-M   'P 1'
#
loop_
_entity.id
_entity.type
_entity.pdbx_description
1 polymer ?
#
loop_
_entity_poly.entity_id
_entity_poly.type
_entity_poly.pdbx_seq_one_letter_code
_entity_poly.pdbx_strand_id
1 'polypeptide(L)'
;MHFEEVTKETLFIALEMINSNPEYNIFENGKEARTLADMEEEFLNPNSNSAFIKLDDTYIGVIDYLIENPKDQYPWLGLLLLHVDYQGYGFGAQAFAVYENEMLKRGMKCVRIGVLKENTKAQRFWESIGFIYYNTATSQNGTGILCYEKQIG
;
A
#
# COMPACT_ATOMS: atom_id res chain seq x y z
N MET A 1 -15.80 4.94 -5.32
CA MET A 1 -14.75 4.20 -4.60
C MET A 1 -14.62 4.74 -3.18
N HIS A 2 -14.51 3.87 -2.21
CA HIS A 2 -14.34 4.26 -0.80
C HIS A 2 -13.50 3.22 -0.05
N PHE A 3 -13.05 3.59 1.15
CA PHE A 3 -12.26 2.70 2.01
C PHE A 3 -13.12 2.22 3.18
N GLU A 4 -12.94 0.96 3.56
CA GLU A 4 -13.61 0.35 4.72
C GLU A 4 -12.55 -0.27 5.62
N GLU A 5 -12.55 0.07 6.90
CA GLU A 5 -11.58 -0.42 7.85
C GLU A 5 -11.53 -1.95 7.90
N VAL A 6 -10.31 -2.52 7.91
CA VAL A 6 -10.11 -3.95 8.09
C VAL A 6 -10.36 -4.30 9.56
N THR A 7 -11.18 -5.31 9.81
CA THR A 7 -11.47 -5.80 11.15
C THR A 7 -11.06 -7.27 11.26
N LYS A 8 -11.08 -7.81 12.48
CA LYS A 8 -10.75 -9.21 12.72
C LYS A 8 -11.68 -10.14 11.91
N GLU A 9 -12.94 -9.78 11.79
CA GLU A 9 -13.96 -10.57 11.07
C GLU A 9 -13.75 -10.55 9.56
N THR A 10 -13.02 -9.58 9.02
CA THR A 10 -12.79 -9.43 7.58
C THR A 10 -11.36 -9.79 7.15
N LEU A 11 -10.52 -10.26 8.06
CA LEU A 11 -9.13 -10.63 7.72
C LEU A 11 -9.04 -11.66 6.60
N PHE A 12 -10.00 -12.59 6.50
CA PHE A 12 -10.00 -13.59 5.45
C PHE A 12 -10.13 -12.97 4.06
N ILE A 13 -10.81 -11.82 3.95
CA ILE A 13 -10.93 -11.07 2.70
C ILE A 13 -9.59 -10.44 2.34
N ALA A 14 -8.90 -9.87 3.32
CA ALA A 14 -7.55 -9.31 3.12
C ALA A 14 -6.59 -10.40 2.65
N LEU A 15 -6.68 -11.60 3.23
CA LEU A 15 -5.86 -12.74 2.84
C LEU A 15 -6.08 -13.12 1.37
N GLU A 16 -7.34 -13.15 0.93
CA GLU A 16 -7.66 -13.41 -0.47
C GLU A 16 -7.07 -12.36 -1.41
N MET A 17 -7.16 -11.08 -1.04
CA MET A 17 -6.58 -9.99 -1.82
C MET A 17 -5.07 -10.15 -1.98
N ILE A 18 -4.36 -10.36 -0.88
CA ILE A 18 -2.91 -10.52 -0.86
C ILE A 18 -2.49 -11.77 -1.64
N ASN A 19 -3.15 -12.91 -1.41
CA ASN A 19 -2.77 -14.18 -2.05
C ASN A 19 -3.19 -14.29 -3.51
N SER A 20 -3.97 -13.36 -4.03
CA SER A 20 -4.19 -13.24 -5.47
C SER A 20 -2.94 -12.72 -6.20
N ASN A 21 -1.92 -12.26 -5.47
CA ASN A 21 -0.69 -11.66 -5.99
C ASN A 21 0.55 -12.45 -5.54
N PRO A 22 0.77 -13.68 -6.02
CA PRO A 22 1.90 -14.50 -5.58
C PRO A 22 3.26 -13.87 -5.91
N GLU A 23 3.40 -13.19 -7.03
CA GLU A 23 4.63 -12.50 -7.40
C GLU A 23 4.98 -11.39 -6.41
N TYR A 24 3.99 -10.58 -6.01
CA TYR A 24 4.15 -9.56 -4.98
C TYR A 24 4.61 -10.19 -3.66
N ASN A 25 3.98 -11.29 -3.27
CA ASN A 25 4.33 -11.99 -2.03
C ASN A 25 5.77 -12.50 -2.05
N ILE A 26 6.25 -12.99 -3.19
CA ILE A 26 7.64 -13.42 -3.35
C ILE A 26 8.59 -12.24 -3.15
N PHE A 27 8.33 -11.10 -3.76
CA PHE A 27 9.16 -9.90 -3.59
C PHE A 27 9.23 -9.45 -2.14
N GLU A 28 8.09 -9.40 -1.45
CA GLU A 28 8.02 -8.88 -0.08
C GLU A 28 8.47 -9.87 0.98
N ASN A 29 8.20 -11.16 0.80
CA ASN A 29 8.35 -12.17 1.86
C ASN A 29 9.11 -13.43 1.43
N GLY A 30 9.42 -13.57 0.16
CA GLY A 30 10.11 -14.75 -0.38
C GLY A 30 9.22 -15.99 -0.52
N LYS A 31 7.91 -15.89 -0.30
CA LYS A 31 6.94 -16.98 -0.40
C LYS A 31 5.73 -16.54 -1.20
N GLU A 32 5.15 -17.46 -1.98
CA GLU A 32 3.99 -17.17 -2.82
C GLU A 32 2.72 -16.82 -2.05
N ALA A 33 2.58 -17.30 -0.81
CA ALA A 33 1.36 -17.13 -0.03
C ALA A 33 1.66 -16.64 1.39
N ARG A 34 0.72 -15.86 1.92
CA ARG A 34 0.69 -15.40 3.30
C ARG A 34 -0.36 -16.20 4.07
N THR A 35 -0.33 -16.10 5.39
CA THR A 35 -1.26 -16.79 6.31
C THR A 35 -2.21 -15.80 6.97
N LEU A 36 -3.27 -16.31 7.60
CA LEU A 36 -4.19 -15.47 8.35
C LEU A 36 -3.47 -14.76 9.51
N ALA A 37 -2.53 -15.45 10.17
CA ALA A 37 -1.72 -14.84 11.23
C ALA A 37 -0.88 -13.67 10.71
N ASP A 38 -0.34 -13.77 9.50
CA ASP A 38 0.38 -12.67 8.85
C ASP A 38 -0.54 -11.46 8.64
N MET A 39 -1.79 -11.70 8.23
CA MET A 39 -2.77 -10.62 8.02
C MET A 39 -3.13 -9.94 9.33
N GLU A 40 -3.28 -10.70 10.40
CA GLU A 40 -3.57 -10.15 11.72
C GLU A 40 -2.45 -9.19 12.17
N GLU A 41 -1.20 -9.61 12.01
CA GLU A 41 -0.04 -8.81 12.37
C GLU A 41 0.05 -7.53 11.52
N GLU A 42 -0.21 -7.62 10.23
CA GLU A 42 -0.06 -6.49 9.31
C GLU A 42 -1.23 -5.52 9.36
N PHE A 43 -2.48 -6.02 9.33
CA PHE A 43 -3.67 -5.20 9.17
C PHE A 43 -4.42 -4.85 10.45
N LEU A 44 -4.09 -5.47 11.57
CA LEU A 44 -4.63 -5.10 12.88
C LEU A 44 -3.60 -4.39 13.75
N ASN A 45 -2.54 -3.87 13.14
CA ASN A 45 -1.50 -3.12 13.83
C ASN A 45 -2.06 -1.77 14.30
N PRO A 46 -2.02 -1.46 15.62
CA PRO A 46 -2.58 -0.20 16.13
C PRO A 46 -1.81 1.05 15.67
N ASN A 47 -0.59 0.88 15.14
CA ASN A 47 0.24 1.99 14.69
C ASN A 47 0.03 2.37 13.23
N SER A 48 -0.79 1.62 12.49
CA SER A 48 -1.09 1.91 11.09
C SER A 48 -2.60 1.92 10.84
N ASN A 49 -2.97 2.45 9.67
CA ASN A 49 -4.36 2.50 9.23
C ASN A 49 -4.52 1.55 8.06
N SER A 50 -5.32 0.51 8.25
CA SER A 50 -5.55 -0.53 7.26
C SER A 50 -7.01 -0.55 6.82
N ALA A 51 -7.23 -0.55 5.52
CA ALA A 51 -8.57 -0.53 4.95
C ALA A 51 -8.66 -1.35 3.67
N PHE A 52 -9.87 -1.78 3.36
CA PHE A 52 -10.20 -2.31 2.05
C PHE A 52 -10.49 -1.17 1.08
N ILE A 53 -10.14 -1.37 -0.17
CA ILE A 53 -10.57 -0.52 -1.27
C ILE A 53 -11.82 -1.15 -1.86
N LYS A 54 -12.91 -0.39 -1.92
CA LYS A 54 -14.20 -0.90 -2.39
C LYS A 54 -14.75 -0.08 -3.54
N LEU A 55 -15.36 -0.78 -4.50
CA LEU A 55 -16.23 -0.20 -5.51
C LEU A 55 -17.65 -0.62 -5.14
N ASP A 56 -18.48 0.32 -4.67
CA ASP A 56 -19.78 0.04 -4.08
C ASP A 56 -19.63 -1.03 -2.98
N ASP A 57 -20.22 -2.20 -3.11
CA ASP A 57 -20.12 -3.28 -2.13
C ASP A 57 -19.03 -4.31 -2.44
N THR A 58 -18.25 -4.09 -3.50
CA THR A 58 -17.22 -5.04 -3.95
C THR A 58 -15.85 -4.69 -3.38
N TYR A 59 -15.22 -5.65 -2.72
CA TYR A 59 -13.84 -5.52 -2.26
C TYR A 59 -12.90 -5.75 -3.43
N ILE A 60 -12.05 -4.76 -3.74
CA ILE A 60 -11.13 -4.85 -4.88
C ILE A 60 -9.66 -4.76 -4.50
N GLY A 61 -9.33 -4.38 -3.27
CA GLY A 61 -7.95 -4.26 -2.82
C GLY A 61 -7.82 -3.88 -1.38
N VAL A 62 -6.58 -3.64 -0.96
CA VAL A 62 -6.22 -3.23 0.40
C VAL A 62 -5.26 -2.05 0.36
N ILE A 63 -5.33 -1.22 1.40
CA ILE A 63 -4.44 -0.09 1.59
C ILE A 63 -4.01 -0.06 3.07
N ASP A 64 -2.74 0.25 3.31
CA ASP A 64 -2.21 0.39 4.66
C ASP A 64 -1.24 1.58 4.70
N TYR A 65 -1.38 2.46 5.69
CA TYR A 65 -0.59 3.67 5.73
C TYR A 65 -0.38 4.18 7.15
N LEU A 66 0.70 4.96 7.31
CA LEU A 66 0.98 5.73 8.50
C LEU A 66 0.63 7.18 8.23
N ILE A 67 -0.09 7.82 9.12
CA ILE A 67 -0.35 9.26 9.04
C ILE A 67 0.94 10.04 9.33
N GLU A 68 1.73 9.52 10.27
CA GLU A 68 3.03 10.08 10.59
C GLU A 68 4.01 8.96 10.90
N ASN A 69 5.06 8.84 10.07
CA ASN A 69 6.15 7.91 10.33
C ASN A 69 7.04 8.48 11.44
N PRO A 70 7.25 7.77 12.55
CA PRO A 70 8.06 8.30 13.65
C PRO A 70 9.50 8.60 13.30
N LYS A 71 10.02 8.06 12.20
CA LYS A 71 11.41 8.28 11.76
C LYS A 71 11.62 9.65 11.08
N ASP A 72 10.64 10.12 10.31
CA ASP A 72 10.80 11.33 9.51
C ASP A 72 9.62 12.31 9.62
N GLN A 73 8.57 11.94 10.34
CA GLN A 73 7.36 12.73 10.56
C GLN A 73 6.54 13.01 9.30
N TYR A 74 6.77 12.24 8.22
CA TYR A 74 5.96 12.32 7.01
C TYR A 74 4.89 11.23 6.99
N PRO A 75 3.77 11.44 6.29
CA PRO A 75 2.84 10.34 6.02
C PRO A 75 3.48 9.37 5.03
N TRP A 76 3.35 8.07 5.31
CA TRP A 76 3.86 7.00 4.48
C TRP A 76 2.74 6.08 4.04
N LEU A 77 2.62 5.88 2.75
CA LEU A 77 1.73 4.87 2.19
C LEU A 77 2.52 3.56 2.09
N GLY A 78 2.21 2.63 2.98
CA GLY A 78 2.96 1.37 3.10
C GLY A 78 2.51 0.30 2.12
N LEU A 79 1.23 0.30 1.75
CA LEU A 79 0.67 -0.70 0.84
C LEU A 79 -0.51 -0.12 0.08
N LEU A 80 -0.53 -0.36 -1.21
CA LEU A 80 -1.70 -0.19 -2.07
C LEU A 80 -1.69 -1.36 -3.04
N LEU A 81 -2.57 -2.33 -2.83
CA LEU A 81 -2.57 -3.56 -3.60
C LEU A 81 -3.99 -3.92 -4.02
N LEU A 82 -4.18 -4.13 -5.32
CA LEU A 82 -5.46 -4.59 -5.86
C LEU A 82 -5.44 -6.10 -6.02
N HIS A 83 -6.61 -6.72 -5.85
CA HIS A 83 -6.82 -8.10 -6.25
C HIS A 83 -6.47 -8.22 -7.74
N VAL A 84 -5.87 -9.35 -8.12
CA VAL A 84 -5.36 -9.57 -9.49
C VAL A 84 -6.41 -9.33 -10.57
N ASP A 85 -7.69 -9.65 -10.30
CA ASP A 85 -8.79 -9.49 -11.25
C ASP A 85 -9.15 -8.02 -11.52
N TYR A 86 -8.69 -7.09 -10.69
CA TYR A 86 -9.00 -5.66 -10.82
C TYR A 86 -7.81 -4.82 -11.25
N GLN A 87 -6.70 -5.46 -11.56
CA GLN A 87 -5.49 -4.77 -12.05
C GLN A 87 -5.60 -4.47 -13.55
N GLY A 88 -4.98 -3.37 -13.98
CA GLY A 88 -4.92 -2.99 -15.39
C GLY A 88 -6.10 -2.15 -15.88
N TYR A 89 -6.98 -1.71 -14.99
CA TYR A 89 -8.17 -0.90 -15.34
C TYR A 89 -8.11 0.53 -14.80
N GLY A 90 -6.99 0.94 -14.21
CA GLY A 90 -6.86 2.28 -13.65
C GLY A 90 -7.37 2.44 -12.21
N PHE A 91 -7.82 1.37 -11.56
CA PHE A 91 -8.33 1.44 -10.19
C PHE A 91 -7.26 1.80 -9.16
N GLY A 92 -6.00 1.43 -9.41
CA GLY A 92 -4.90 1.80 -8.52
C GLY A 92 -4.71 3.32 -8.44
N ALA A 93 -4.75 4.00 -9.59
CA ALA A 93 -4.67 5.45 -9.64
C ALA A 93 -5.88 6.11 -8.98
N GLN A 94 -7.08 5.55 -9.15
CA GLN A 94 -8.29 6.04 -8.48
C GLN A 94 -8.19 5.88 -6.97
N ALA A 95 -7.71 4.73 -6.50
CA ALA A 95 -7.53 4.48 -5.07
C ALA A 95 -6.52 5.46 -4.48
N PHE A 96 -5.43 5.73 -5.19
CA PHE A 96 -4.46 6.71 -4.74
C PHE A 96 -5.10 8.11 -4.64
N ALA A 97 -5.95 8.49 -5.60
CA ALA A 97 -6.64 9.78 -5.55
C ALA A 97 -7.55 9.92 -4.31
N VAL A 98 -8.22 8.84 -3.91
CA VAL A 98 -9.03 8.82 -2.68
C VAL A 98 -8.13 9.04 -1.46
N TYR A 99 -7.02 8.32 -1.39
CA TYR A 99 -6.03 8.46 -0.31
C TYR A 99 -5.44 9.88 -0.29
N GLU A 100 -5.02 10.40 -1.42
CA GLU A 100 -4.46 11.75 -1.55
C GLU A 100 -5.43 12.81 -1.02
N ASN A 101 -6.70 12.69 -1.39
CA ASN A 101 -7.73 13.61 -0.93
C ASN A 101 -7.90 13.56 0.59
N GLU A 102 -7.82 12.37 1.19
CA GLU A 102 -7.88 12.21 2.63
C GLU A 102 -6.68 12.87 3.31
N MET A 103 -5.48 12.72 2.74
CA MET A 103 -4.27 13.37 3.28
C MET A 103 -4.34 14.89 3.14
N LEU A 104 -4.87 15.40 2.04
CA LEU A 104 -5.08 16.83 1.85
C LEU A 104 -6.04 17.41 2.89
N LYS A 105 -7.12 16.69 3.21
CA LYS A 105 -8.06 17.10 4.26
C LYS A 105 -7.41 17.17 5.64
N ARG A 106 -6.38 16.39 5.87
CA ARG A 106 -5.60 16.40 7.11
C ARG A 106 -4.51 17.47 7.11
N GLY A 107 -4.39 18.27 6.04
CA GLY A 107 -3.38 19.32 5.92
C GLY A 107 -1.99 18.80 5.51
N MET A 108 -1.88 17.57 5.04
CA MET A 108 -0.61 17.04 4.59
C MET A 108 -0.23 17.63 3.24
N LYS A 109 1.07 17.82 3.01
CA LYS A 109 1.59 18.46 1.79
C LYS A 109 2.48 17.53 0.98
N CYS A 110 2.93 16.43 1.57
CA CYS A 110 3.85 15.49 0.93
C CYS A 110 3.56 14.09 1.45
N VAL A 111 3.62 13.11 0.56
CA VAL A 111 3.43 11.70 0.90
C VAL A 111 4.65 10.92 0.43
N ARG A 112 5.12 9.98 1.23
CA ARG A 112 6.26 9.13 0.93
C ARG A 112 5.86 7.66 0.79
N ILE A 113 6.63 6.92 -0.01
CA ILE A 113 6.47 5.48 -0.21
C ILE A 113 7.85 4.83 -0.30
N GLY A 114 7.90 3.53 0.01
CA GLY A 114 9.07 2.70 -0.26
C GLY A 114 8.68 1.61 -1.25
N VAL A 115 9.51 1.40 -2.27
CA VAL A 115 9.28 0.39 -3.31
C VAL A 115 10.51 -0.50 -3.40
N LEU A 116 10.32 -1.82 -3.39
CA LEU A 116 11.43 -2.75 -3.56
C LEU A 116 12.13 -2.48 -4.90
N LYS A 117 13.46 -2.45 -4.86
CA LYS A 117 14.28 -2.21 -6.04
C LYS A 117 13.99 -3.17 -7.18
N GLU A 118 13.59 -4.41 -6.88
CA GLU A 118 13.28 -5.43 -7.87
C GLU A 118 11.88 -5.28 -8.48
N ASN A 119 10.99 -4.54 -7.83
CA ASN A 119 9.62 -4.36 -8.27
C ASN A 119 9.49 -3.19 -9.25
N THR A 120 9.96 -3.42 -10.48
CA THR A 120 9.97 -2.40 -11.54
C THR A 120 8.57 -1.97 -11.97
N LYS A 121 7.59 -2.87 -11.91
CA LYS A 121 6.20 -2.58 -12.24
C LYS A 121 5.61 -1.55 -11.28
N ALA A 122 5.86 -1.71 -9.98
CA ALA A 122 5.42 -0.75 -8.97
C ALA A 122 6.11 0.60 -9.13
N GLN A 123 7.41 0.60 -9.42
CA GLN A 123 8.17 1.83 -9.67
C GLN A 123 7.52 2.64 -10.80
N ARG A 124 7.21 1.99 -11.92
CA ARG A 124 6.57 2.65 -13.06
C ARG A 124 5.20 3.20 -12.71
N PHE A 125 4.42 2.44 -11.93
CA PHE A 125 3.11 2.90 -11.50
C PHE A 125 3.21 4.18 -10.67
N TRP A 126 4.06 4.18 -9.65
CA TRP A 126 4.22 5.34 -8.76
C TRP A 126 4.77 6.56 -9.50
N GLU A 127 5.75 6.36 -10.38
CA GLU A 127 6.28 7.42 -11.22
C GLU A 127 5.21 8.00 -12.15
N SER A 128 4.33 7.15 -12.69
CA SER A 128 3.25 7.57 -13.59
C SER A 128 2.24 8.49 -12.93
N ILE A 129 2.08 8.41 -11.60
CA ILE A 129 1.15 9.27 -10.86
C ILE A 129 1.83 10.40 -10.12
N GLY A 130 3.11 10.65 -10.40
CA GLY A 130 3.81 11.84 -9.95
C GLY A 130 4.79 11.69 -8.79
N PHE A 131 5.06 10.46 -8.36
CA PHE A 131 6.08 10.23 -7.34
C PHE A 131 7.48 10.38 -7.92
N ILE A 132 8.39 10.94 -7.14
CA ILE A 132 9.77 11.22 -7.54
C ILE A 132 10.72 10.52 -6.57
N TYR A 133 11.66 9.75 -7.10
CA TYR A 133 12.70 9.11 -6.33
C TYR A 133 13.57 10.15 -5.62
N TYR A 134 13.90 9.92 -4.34
CA TYR A 134 14.77 10.82 -3.59
C TYR A 134 15.85 10.12 -2.77
N ASN A 135 15.72 8.82 -2.47
CA ASN A 135 16.71 8.13 -1.64
C ASN A 135 16.59 6.61 -1.81
N THR A 136 17.67 5.91 -1.48
CA THR A 136 17.68 4.44 -1.40
C THR A 136 17.98 4.05 0.04
N ALA A 137 17.19 3.13 0.58
CA ALA A 137 17.38 2.55 1.89
C ALA A 137 17.61 1.05 1.77
N THR A 138 18.02 0.42 2.86
CA THR A 138 18.19 -1.03 2.91
C THR A 138 17.29 -1.58 4.01
N SER A 139 16.50 -2.61 3.68
CA SER A 139 15.66 -3.29 4.67
C SER A 139 16.50 -4.14 5.60
N GLN A 140 15.88 -4.65 6.67
CA GLN A 140 16.56 -5.51 7.65
C GLN A 140 17.15 -6.78 7.03
N ASN A 141 16.56 -7.28 5.95
CA ASN A 141 17.06 -8.47 5.25
C ASN A 141 18.05 -8.15 4.12
N GLY A 142 18.52 -6.92 4.03
CA GLY A 142 19.50 -6.50 3.03
C GLY A 142 18.91 -6.13 1.68
N THR A 143 17.58 -6.12 1.52
CA THR A 143 16.93 -5.75 0.26
C THR A 143 16.95 -4.23 0.05
N GLY A 144 17.24 -3.79 -1.17
CA GLY A 144 17.21 -2.38 -1.53
C GLY A 144 15.77 -1.86 -1.61
N ILE A 145 15.54 -0.68 -1.03
CA ILE A 145 14.24 -0.01 -1.06
C ILE A 145 14.44 1.36 -1.70
N LEU A 146 13.70 1.64 -2.77
CA LEU A 146 13.70 2.96 -3.40
C LEU A 146 12.63 3.82 -2.73
N CYS A 147 13.06 4.96 -2.21
CA CYS A 147 12.16 5.89 -1.54
C CYS A 147 11.72 6.98 -2.52
N TYR A 148 10.41 7.16 -2.61
CA TYR A 148 9.77 8.14 -3.48
C TYR A 148 8.92 9.08 -2.66
N GLU A 149 8.71 10.29 -3.17
CA GLU A 149 7.78 11.22 -2.54
C GLU A 149 6.97 11.98 -3.59
N LYS A 150 5.80 12.46 -3.18
CA LYS A 150 4.94 13.28 -4.02
C LYS A 150 4.43 14.47 -3.23
N GLN A 151 4.55 15.66 -3.82
CA GLN A 151 3.92 16.87 -3.29
C GLN A 151 2.44 16.82 -3.66
N ILE A 152 1.56 16.99 -2.67
CA ILE A 152 0.11 16.87 -2.84
C ILE A 152 -0.67 18.15 -2.50
N GLY A 153 0.00 19.15 -1.97
CA GLY A 153 -0.64 20.39 -1.55
C GLY A 153 -0.32 21.61 -2.39
#